data_a2cc04e54d747b3327c4949a57ce49c4
#
_entry.id   a2cc04e54d747b3327c4949a57ce49c4
#
_cell.length_a   1.000
_cell.length_b   1.000
_cell.length_c   1.000
_cell.angle_alpha   90.00
_cell.angle_beta   90.00
_cell.angle_gamma   90.00
#
_symmetry.space_group_name_H-M   'P 1'
#
loop_
_entity.id
_entity.type
_entity.pdbx_description
1 polymer ?
#
loop_
_entity_poly.entity_id
_entity_poly.type
_entity_poly.pdbx_seq_one_letter_code
_entity_poly.pdbx_strand_id
1 'polypeptide(L)'
;MDKLNKRYEVNDNLFVILDDLLTDARWDFKFLSIQIMVEGLALGAFRTIHNMSQEPLLKNLLKYVIKDEARHVHYGVLALKDHFTQHLSEAERREREDWAFEVAVLMRNRFMAHEIFEEWFEGTISRQQWNQLISNSPAMMQFRQHMFSRLIPNLDFIGLMSPRIRPHYARFGMLDYLKGKNASQLTEQDMVADLH
;
A
#
# COMPACT_ATOMS: atom_id res chain seq x y z
N MET A 1 -14.68 17.76 11.94
CA MET A 1 -15.74 17.08 11.19
C MET A 1 -17.09 17.73 11.37
N ASP A 2 -17.44 18.19 12.56
CA ASP A 2 -18.75 18.84 12.81
C ASP A 2 -19.05 20.06 11.92
N LYS A 3 -18.00 20.81 11.50
CA LYS A 3 -18.17 21.94 10.58
C LYS A 3 -18.61 21.55 9.17
N LEU A 4 -18.36 20.30 8.75
CA LEU A 4 -18.74 19.81 7.43
C LEU A 4 -20.03 19.01 7.45
N ASN A 5 -20.56 18.72 8.64
CA ASN A 5 -21.74 17.89 8.88
C ASN A 5 -21.71 16.57 8.09
N LYS A 6 -20.50 16.00 7.94
CA LYS A 6 -20.27 14.74 7.22
C LYS A 6 -19.43 13.80 8.09
N ARG A 7 -19.89 12.58 8.21
CA ARG A 7 -19.13 11.45 8.76
C ARG A 7 -18.85 10.49 7.63
N TYR A 8 -17.60 10.03 7.56
CA TYR A 8 -17.22 8.95 6.65
C TYR A 8 -16.93 7.72 7.50
N GLU A 9 -17.53 6.62 7.13
CA GLU A 9 -17.23 5.32 7.74
C GLU A 9 -15.86 4.83 7.27
N VAL A 10 -15.22 4.02 8.08
CA VAL A 10 -13.97 3.36 7.69
C VAL A 10 -14.32 2.32 6.63
N ASN A 11 -13.58 2.32 5.53
CA ASN A 11 -13.77 1.32 4.48
C ASN A 11 -13.49 -0.09 5.02
N ASP A 12 -14.35 -1.07 4.68
CA ASP A 12 -14.28 -2.43 5.21
C ASP A 12 -12.93 -3.13 4.97
N ASN A 13 -12.33 -2.95 3.79
CA ASN A 13 -11.01 -3.52 3.52
C ASN A 13 -9.92 -2.94 4.42
N LEU A 14 -10.01 -1.63 4.71
CA LEU A 14 -9.07 -0.98 5.62
C LEU A 14 -9.34 -1.39 7.07
N PHE A 15 -10.61 -1.53 7.44
CA PHE A 15 -11.01 -1.96 8.79
C PHE A 15 -10.43 -3.33 9.13
N VAL A 16 -10.56 -4.31 8.22
CA VAL A 16 -9.99 -5.66 8.42
C VAL A 16 -8.49 -5.60 8.69
N ILE A 17 -7.75 -4.81 7.91
CA ILE A 17 -6.30 -4.67 8.09
C ILE A 17 -5.96 -4.04 9.44
N LEU A 18 -6.70 -3.02 9.86
CA LEU A 18 -6.49 -2.36 11.14
C LEU A 18 -6.87 -3.24 12.33
N ASP A 19 -7.92 -4.05 12.21
CA ASP A 19 -8.36 -4.97 13.24
C ASP A 19 -7.31 -6.07 13.47
N ASP A 20 -6.82 -6.69 12.41
CA ASP A 20 -5.71 -7.65 12.46
C ASP A 20 -4.48 -7.03 13.13
N LEU A 21 -4.12 -5.81 12.73
CA LEU A 21 -3.00 -5.08 13.30
C LEU A 21 -3.13 -4.84 14.80
N LEU A 22 -4.33 -4.47 15.27
CA LEU A 22 -4.57 -4.12 16.68
C LEU A 22 -4.62 -5.37 17.56
N THR A 23 -5.15 -6.46 17.06
CA THR A 23 -5.37 -7.70 17.81
C THR A 23 -4.14 -8.61 17.88
N ASP A 24 -3.26 -8.61 16.86
CA ASP A 24 -2.03 -9.40 16.88
C ASP A 24 -1.00 -8.82 17.87
N ALA A 25 -0.47 -9.66 18.77
CA ALA A 25 0.52 -9.23 19.76
C ALA A 25 1.98 -9.35 19.27
N ARG A 26 2.22 -9.98 18.14
CA ARG A 26 3.57 -10.24 17.61
C ARG A 26 4.17 -8.98 17.01
N TRP A 27 5.36 -8.61 17.48
CA TRP A 27 6.02 -7.37 17.07
C TRP A 27 6.32 -7.33 15.55
N ASP A 28 6.71 -8.45 14.96
CA ASP A 28 7.06 -8.55 13.54
C ASP A 28 5.84 -8.37 12.64
N PHE A 29 4.67 -8.86 13.05
CA PHE A 29 3.40 -8.56 12.38
C PHE A 29 3.04 -7.09 12.45
N LYS A 30 3.23 -6.44 13.61
CA LYS A 30 2.97 -5.00 13.75
C LYS A 30 3.88 -4.18 12.85
N PHE A 31 5.17 -4.53 12.79
CA PHE A 31 6.12 -3.86 11.90
C PHE A 31 5.77 -4.10 10.42
N LEU A 32 5.46 -5.35 10.04
CA LEU A 32 5.03 -5.67 8.69
C LEU A 32 3.76 -4.88 8.32
N SER A 33 2.78 -4.86 9.20
CA SER A 33 1.50 -4.20 8.96
C SER A 33 1.64 -2.68 8.86
N ILE A 34 2.24 -2.04 9.85
CA ILE A 34 2.34 -0.57 9.88
C ILE A 34 3.39 -0.10 8.89
N GLN A 35 4.64 -0.46 9.11
CA GLN A 35 5.77 0.19 8.44
C GLN A 35 5.94 -0.27 6.99
N ILE A 36 5.59 -1.52 6.67
CA ILE A 36 5.73 -2.01 5.29
C ILE A 36 4.43 -1.84 4.51
N MET A 37 3.30 -2.35 5.05
CA MET A 37 2.05 -2.37 4.29
C MET A 37 1.36 -0.99 4.30
N VAL A 38 1.10 -0.39 5.46
CA VAL A 38 0.34 0.86 5.56
C VAL A 38 1.19 2.05 5.14
N GLU A 39 2.34 2.27 5.76
CA GLU A 39 3.21 3.43 5.45
C GLU A 39 3.85 3.30 4.06
N GLY A 40 4.19 2.08 3.63
CA GLY A 40 4.67 1.82 2.26
C GLY A 40 3.67 2.23 1.19
N LEU A 41 2.38 1.96 1.41
CA LEU A 41 1.30 2.41 0.53
C LEU A 41 1.02 3.90 0.69
N ALA A 42 1.08 4.44 1.91
CA ALA A 42 0.88 5.85 2.20
C ALA A 42 1.86 6.75 1.43
N LEU A 43 3.11 6.32 1.27
CA LEU A 43 4.10 7.03 0.44
C LEU A 43 3.60 7.32 -0.98
N GLY A 44 2.98 6.32 -1.63
CA GLY A 44 2.41 6.49 -2.97
C GLY A 44 1.18 7.40 -2.98
N ALA A 45 0.31 7.26 -1.97
CA ALA A 45 -0.88 8.09 -1.82
C ALA A 45 -0.52 9.56 -1.57
N PHE A 46 0.38 9.86 -0.63
CA PHE A 46 0.82 11.21 -0.32
C PHE A 46 1.51 11.89 -1.51
N ARG A 47 2.31 11.13 -2.28
CA ARG A 47 2.89 11.62 -3.53
C ARG A 47 1.81 12.01 -4.53
N THR A 48 0.80 11.18 -4.71
CA THR A 48 -0.30 11.47 -5.63
C THR A 48 -1.06 12.73 -5.19
N ILE A 49 -1.41 12.85 -3.90
CA ILE A 49 -2.08 14.02 -3.35
C ILE A 49 -1.21 15.29 -3.53
N HIS A 50 0.09 15.19 -3.25
CA HIS A 50 1.04 16.28 -3.46
C HIS A 50 1.01 16.78 -4.90
N ASN A 51 1.09 15.87 -5.88
CA ASN A 51 1.16 16.23 -7.29
C ASN A 51 -0.17 16.78 -7.84
N MET A 52 -1.30 16.33 -7.29
CA MET A 52 -2.63 16.81 -7.68
C MET A 52 -3.03 18.12 -7.00
N SER A 53 -2.46 18.42 -5.85
CA SER A 53 -2.82 19.62 -5.08
C SER A 53 -2.30 20.90 -5.74
N GLN A 54 -3.10 21.97 -5.66
CA GLN A 54 -2.69 23.34 -5.99
C GLN A 54 -2.40 24.17 -4.73
N GLU A 55 -2.63 23.59 -3.54
CA GLU A 55 -2.46 24.29 -2.26
C GLU A 55 -1.00 24.22 -1.78
N PRO A 56 -0.26 25.35 -1.73
CA PRO A 56 1.17 25.35 -1.41
C PRO A 56 1.48 24.83 0.00
N LEU A 57 0.61 25.13 0.97
CA LEU A 57 0.78 24.67 2.35
C LEU A 57 0.67 23.12 2.43
N LEU A 58 -0.33 22.55 1.78
CA LEU A 58 -0.53 21.09 1.74
C LEU A 58 0.66 20.42 1.02
N LYS A 59 1.10 20.95 -0.12
CA LYS A 59 2.28 20.42 -0.83
C LYS A 59 3.51 20.41 0.06
N ASN A 60 3.77 21.53 0.74
CA ASN A 60 4.92 21.65 1.62
C ASN A 60 4.82 20.68 2.83
N LEU A 61 3.65 20.55 3.46
CA LEU A 61 3.40 19.59 4.53
C LEU A 61 3.67 18.15 4.06
N LEU A 62 3.08 17.74 2.94
CA LEU A 62 3.22 16.40 2.40
C LEU A 62 4.68 16.06 2.05
N LYS A 63 5.47 17.02 1.61
CA LYS A 63 6.91 16.84 1.37
C LYS A 63 7.66 16.40 2.62
N TYR A 64 7.34 16.95 3.79
CA TYR A 64 7.93 16.51 5.06
C TYR A 64 7.39 15.16 5.50
N VAL A 65 6.07 14.96 5.42
CA VAL A 65 5.43 13.68 5.77
C VAL A 65 6.02 12.54 4.94
N ILE A 66 6.15 12.70 3.61
CA ILE A 66 6.74 11.69 2.72
C ILE A 66 8.17 11.32 3.16
N LYS A 67 8.97 12.31 3.60
CA LYS A 67 10.33 12.03 4.10
C LYS A 67 10.32 11.22 5.39
N ASP A 68 9.42 11.53 6.30
CA ASP A 68 9.32 10.84 7.58
C ASP A 68 8.81 9.41 7.38
N GLU A 69 7.75 9.21 6.61
CA GLU A 69 7.23 7.87 6.27
C GLU A 69 8.29 7.02 5.54
N ALA A 70 9.07 7.61 4.66
CA ALA A 70 10.14 6.90 3.99
C ALA A 70 11.22 6.39 4.95
N ARG A 71 11.51 7.13 6.04
CA ARG A 71 12.42 6.68 7.10
C ARG A 71 11.83 5.53 7.92
N HIS A 72 10.52 5.60 8.23
CA HIS A 72 9.82 4.54 8.95
C HIS A 72 9.82 3.23 8.14
N VAL A 73 9.47 3.31 6.85
CA VAL A 73 9.52 2.15 5.96
C VAL A 73 10.95 1.59 5.86
N HIS A 74 11.95 2.45 5.73
CA HIS A 74 13.35 2.03 5.69
C HIS A 74 13.76 1.29 6.97
N TYR A 75 13.40 1.84 8.12
CA TYR A 75 13.65 1.20 9.42
C TYR A 75 12.95 -0.15 9.53
N GLY A 76 11.67 -0.23 9.14
CA GLY A 76 10.91 -1.48 9.12
C GLY A 76 11.53 -2.56 8.23
N VAL A 77 11.97 -2.16 7.03
CA VAL A 77 12.65 -3.06 6.08
C VAL A 77 13.94 -3.63 6.68
N LEU A 78 14.76 -2.79 7.32
CA LEU A 78 16.00 -3.24 7.95
C LEU A 78 15.73 -4.15 9.15
N ALA A 79 14.78 -3.79 10.01
CA ALA A 79 14.44 -4.57 11.20
C ALA A 79 13.87 -5.96 10.86
N LEU A 80 13.06 -6.05 9.79
CA LEU A 80 12.40 -7.29 9.41
C LEU A 80 13.24 -8.21 8.54
N LYS A 81 14.19 -7.68 7.76
CA LYS A 81 14.94 -8.49 6.80
C LYS A 81 15.62 -9.70 7.44
N ASP A 82 16.47 -9.47 8.42
CA ASP A 82 17.22 -10.55 9.06
C ASP A 82 16.29 -11.46 9.87
N HIS A 83 15.30 -10.89 10.52
CA HIS A 83 14.30 -11.65 11.26
C HIS A 83 13.56 -12.64 10.37
N PHE A 84 13.04 -12.20 9.21
CA PHE A 84 12.27 -13.04 8.31
C PHE A 84 13.12 -14.05 7.52
N THR A 85 14.38 -13.72 7.25
CA THR A 85 15.25 -14.60 6.47
C THR A 85 16.03 -15.61 7.32
N GLN A 86 16.28 -15.30 8.60
CA GLN A 86 17.19 -16.10 9.45
C GLN A 86 16.55 -16.69 10.70
N HIS A 87 15.48 -16.06 11.24
CA HIS A 87 14.95 -16.41 12.55
C HIS A 87 13.56 -17.03 12.53
N LEU A 88 12.77 -16.82 11.46
CA LEU A 88 11.46 -17.46 11.34
C LEU A 88 11.59 -18.91 10.83
N SER A 89 10.79 -19.79 11.41
CA SER A 89 10.52 -21.08 10.80
C SER A 89 9.83 -20.93 9.43
N GLU A 90 9.89 -22.00 8.63
CA GLU A 90 9.21 -22.00 7.33
C GLU A 90 7.70 -21.77 7.46
N ALA A 91 7.06 -22.35 8.48
CA ALA A 91 5.64 -22.19 8.74
C ALA A 91 5.29 -20.73 9.08
N GLU A 92 6.05 -20.11 9.98
CA GLU A 92 5.85 -18.71 10.34
C GLU A 92 6.07 -17.77 9.15
N ARG A 93 7.10 -18.01 8.35
CA ARG A 93 7.33 -17.20 7.14
C ARG A 93 6.20 -17.34 6.14
N ARG A 94 5.67 -18.56 5.92
CA ARG A 94 4.51 -18.78 5.05
C ARG A 94 3.28 -18.01 5.53
N GLU A 95 3.03 -18.01 6.83
CA GLU A 95 1.93 -17.23 7.43
C GLU A 95 2.08 -15.73 7.11
N ARG A 96 3.30 -15.15 7.24
CA ARG A 96 3.55 -13.74 6.89
C ARG A 96 3.41 -13.48 5.39
N GLU A 97 3.86 -14.41 4.55
CA GLU A 97 3.67 -14.32 3.09
C GLU A 97 2.19 -14.29 2.70
N ASP A 98 1.40 -15.20 3.27
CA ASP A 98 -0.03 -15.30 2.97
C ASP A 98 -0.77 -14.06 3.46
N TRP A 99 -0.51 -13.61 4.68
CA TRP A 99 -1.09 -12.40 5.22
C TRP A 99 -0.72 -11.15 4.40
N ALA A 100 0.55 -10.97 4.06
CA ALA A 100 0.99 -9.82 3.25
C ALA A 100 0.33 -9.82 1.86
N PHE A 101 0.14 -10.99 1.27
CA PHE A 101 -0.58 -11.13 0.00
C PHE A 101 -2.07 -10.75 0.16
N GLU A 102 -2.75 -11.25 1.19
CA GLU A 102 -4.15 -10.90 1.47
C GLU A 102 -4.33 -9.40 1.66
N VAL A 103 -3.46 -8.76 2.44
CA VAL A 103 -3.48 -7.30 2.62
C VAL A 103 -3.24 -6.56 1.30
N ALA A 104 -2.29 -7.00 0.48
CA ALA A 104 -2.07 -6.39 -0.84
C ALA A 104 -3.31 -6.50 -1.74
N VAL A 105 -4.05 -7.61 -1.67
CA VAL A 105 -5.31 -7.80 -2.41
C VAL A 105 -6.42 -6.90 -1.84
N LEU A 106 -6.56 -6.80 -0.52
CA LEU A 106 -7.53 -5.92 0.14
C LEU A 106 -7.29 -4.46 -0.26
N MET A 107 -6.04 -4.00 -0.23
CA MET A 107 -5.67 -2.65 -0.67
C MET A 107 -5.95 -2.42 -2.15
N ARG A 108 -5.65 -3.39 -3.01
CA ARG A 108 -6.02 -3.33 -4.43
C ARG A 108 -7.54 -3.18 -4.60
N ASN A 109 -8.31 -3.96 -3.87
CA ASN A 109 -9.77 -3.92 -3.91
C ASN A 109 -10.32 -2.59 -3.38
N ARG A 110 -9.70 -2.03 -2.33
CA ARG A 110 -9.99 -0.69 -1.82
C ARG A 110 -9.95 0.36 -2.94
N PHE A 111 -8.98 0.25 -3.85
CA PHE A 111 -8.82 1.19 -4.97
C PHE A 111 -9.79 0.95 -6.15
N MET A 112 -10.65 -0.04 -6.05
CA MET A 112 -11.80 -0.17 -6.97
C MET A 112 -12.96 0.76 -6.59
N ALA A 113 -12.92 1.35 -5.39
CA ALA A 113 -13.88 2.33 -4.89
C ALA A 113 -15.35 1.88 -5.05
N HIS A 114 -15.62 0.63 -4.67
CA HIS A 114 -16.96 0.04 -4.84
C HIS A 114 -18.02 0.76 -4.01
N GLU A 115 -17.66 1.36 -2.87
CA GLU A 115 -18.53 2.20 -2.09
C GLU A 115 -19.02 3.44 -2.86
N ILE A 116 -18.19 4.02 -3.72
CA ILE A 116 -18.61 5.12 -4.60
C ILE A 116 -19.55 4.62 -5.68
N PHE A 117 -19.28 3.42 -6.22
CA PHE A 117 -20.18 2.78 -7.18
C PHE A 117 -21.56 2.55 -6.55
N GLU A 118 -21.63 1.96 -5.37
CA GLU A 118 -22.85 1.61 -4.68
C GLU A 118 -23.69 2.85 -4.30
N GLU A 119 -23.02 3.92 -3.86
CA GLU A 119 -23.69 5.15 -3.46
C GLU A 119 -24.21 5.98 -4.66
N TRP A 120 -23.47 6.02 -5.78
CA TRP A 120 -23.73 7.00 -6.84
C TRP A 120 -24.05 6.42 -8.22
N PHE A 121 -23.68 5.18 -8.49
CA PHE A 121 -23.73 4.61 -9.83
C PHE A 121 -24.51 3.29 -9.93
N GLU A 122 -24.93 2.72 -8.81
CA GLU A 122 -25.77 1.53 -8.80
C GLU A 122 -27.09 1.83 -9.54
N GLY A 123 -27.47 0.93 -10.47
CA GLY A 123 -28.63 1.15 -11.35
C GLY A 123 -28.36 1.99 -12.60
N THR A 124 -27.20 2.70 -12.69
CA THR A 124 -26.82 3.48 -13.87
C THR A 124 -25.89 2.69 -14.79
N ILE A 125 -24.89 2.02 -14.21
CA ILE A 125 -23.97 1.13 -14.91
C ILE A 125 -23.81 -0.18 -14.12
N SER A 126 -23.37 -1.24 -14.78
CA SER A 126 -23.09 -2.50 -14.11
C SER A 126 -21.77 -2.43 -13.33
N ARG A 127 -21.65 -3.25 -12.28
CA ARG A 127 -20.38 -3.38 -11.50
C ARG A 127 -19.21 -3.81 -12.39
N GLN A 128 -19.47 -4.60 -13.44
CA GLN A 128 -18.44 -4.97 -14.40
C GLN A 128 -17.95 -3.78 -15.21
N GLN A 129 -18.84 -2.91 -15.68
CA GLN A 129 -18.49 -1.67 -16.38
C GLN A 129 -17.72 -0.72 -15.47
N TRP A 130 -18.14 -0.57 -14.20
CA TRP A 130 -17.40 0.19 -13.20
C TRP A 130 -15.96 -0.35 -13.02
N ASN A 131 -15.82 -1.66 -12.82
CA ASN A 131 -14.52 -2.28 -12.66
C ASN A 131 -13.60 -2.05 -13.88
N GLN A 132 -14.15 -2.13 -15.09
CA GLN A 132 -13.39 -1.82 -16.30
C GLN A 132 -12.98 -0.35 -16.38
N LEU A 133 -13.87 0.57 -16.04
CA LEU A 133 -13.62 2.00 -16.02
C LEU A 133 -12.49 2.34 -15.04
N ILE A 134 -12.57 1.86 -13.80
CA ILE A 134 -11.54 2.11 -12.78
C ILE A 134 -10.22 1.43 -13.13
N SER A 135 -10.27 0.18 -13.63
CA SER A 135 -9.05 -0.55 -13.99
C SER A 135 -8.28 0.11 -15.13
N ASN A 136 -9.01 0.67 -16.11
CA ASN A 136 -8.43 1.29 -17.31
C ASN A 136 -8.23 2.81 -17.19
N SER A 137 -8.67 3.43 -16.10
CA SER A 137 -8.44 4.86 -15.86
C SER A 137 -6.93 5.15 -15.75
N PRO A 138 -6.38 6.06 -16.59
CA PRO A 138 -4.96 6.40 -16.53
C PRO A 138 -4.53 6.92 -15.16
N ALA A 139 -5.37 7.74 -14.51
CA ALA A 139 -5.11 8.26 -13.17
C ALA A 139 -5.04 7.14 -12.13
N MET A 140 -5.97 6.16 -12.18
CA MET A 140 -5.96 5.03 -11.27
C MET A 140 -4.83 4.03 -11.57
N MET A 141 -4.44 3.89 -12.82
CA MET A 141 -3.25 3.10 -13.17
C MET A 141 -1.99 3.72 -12.60
N GLN A 142 -1.80 5.04 -12.76
CA GLN A 142 -0.67 5.77 -12.20
C GLN A 142 -0.68 5.72 -10.67
N PHE A 143 -1.84 5.89 -10.04
CA PHE A 143 -2.00 5.79 -8.59
C PHE A 143 -1.56 4.41 -8.07
N ARG A 144 -2.07 3.33 -8.65
CA ARG A 144 -1.65 1.96 -8.30
C ARG A 144 -0.16 1.74 -8.53
N GLN A 145 0.38 2.28 -9.64
CA GLN A 145 1.82 2.22 -9.92
C GLN A 145 2.63 2.87 -8.80
N HIS A 146 2.26 4.07 -8.37
CA HIS A 146 2.96 4.77 -7.29
C HIS A 146 2.94 3.98 -5.97
N MET A 147 1.82 3.35 -5.65
CA MET A 147 1.67 2.63 -4.39
C MET A 147 2.39 1.28 -4.40
N PHE A 148 2.08 0.42 -5.37
CA PHE A 148 2.62 -0.94 -5.38
C PHE A 148 4.10 -1.01 -5.76
N SER A 149 4.63 -0.05 -6.54
CA SER A 149 6.06 0.04 -6.82
C SER A 149 6.92 0.41 -5.59
N ARG A 150 6.30 0.83 -4.50
CA ARG A 150 6.96 1.02 -3.20
C ARG A 150 6.78 -0.19 -2.28
N LEU A 151 5.64 -0.87 -2.36
CA LEU A 151 5.31 -2.00 -1.51
C LEU A 151 6.01 -3.30 -1.96
N ILE A 152 5.80 -3.70 -3.21
CA ILE A 152 6.21 -5.03 -3.70
C ILE A 152 7.73 -5.27 -3.63
N PRO A 153 8.61 -4.30 -3.98
CA PRO A 153 10.05 -4.47 -3.80
C PRO A 153 10.48 -4.62 -2.33
N ASN A 154 9.77 -4.01 -1.39
CA ASN A 154 10.05 -4.17 0.03
C ASN A 154 9.71 -5.59 0.49
N LEU A 155 8.55 -6.14 0.09
CA LEU A 155 8.16 -7.51 0.39
C LEU A 155 9.17 -8.53 -0.17
N ASP A 156 9.65 -8.31 -1.39
CA ASP A 156 10.68 -9.16 -1.99
C ASP A 156 12.01 -9.07 -1.20
N PHE A 157 12.43 -7.85 -0.87
CA PHE A 157 13.67 -7.62 -0.14
C PHE A 157 13.69 -8.25 1.25
N ILE A 158 12.58 -8.20 2.00
CA ILE A 158 12.47 -8.83 3.32
C ILE A 158 12.20 -10.34 3.27
N GLY A 159 12.10 -10.94 2.09
CA GLY A 159 11.99 -12.39 1.90
C GLY A 159 10.57 -12.95 1.86
N LEU A 160 9.55 -12.10 1.71
CA LEU A 160 8.14 -12.50 1.64
C LEU A 160 7.60 -12.69 0.21
N MET A 161 8.49 -12.88 -0.77
CA MET A 161 8.13 -13.14 -2.18
C MET A 161 8.77 -14.44 -2.66
N SER A 162 8.55 -15.54 -1.93
CA SER A 162 9.06 -16.85 -2.30
C SER A 162 8.46 -17.38 -3.61
N PRO A 163 9.07 -18.40 -4.26
CA PRO A 163 8.50 -19.05 -5.44
C PRO A 163 7.06 -19.56 -5.22
N ARG A 164 6.68 -19.88 -3.98
CA ARG A 164 5.33 -20.33 -3.62
C ARG A 164 4.28 -19.23 -3.83
N ILE A 165 4.55 -18.00 -3.35
CA ILE A 165 3.57 -16.92 -3.34
C ILE A 165 3.56 -16.09 -4.63
N ARG A 166 4.68 -16.02 -5.37
CA ARG A 166 4.79 -15.23 -6.62
C ARG A 166 3.69 -15.50 -7.64
N PRO A 167 3.24 -16.75 -7.91
CA PRO A 167 2.14 -17.01 -8.84
C PRO A 167 0.82 -16.32 -8.43
N HIS A 168 0.58 -16.16 -7.12
CA HIS A 168 -0.60 -15.46 -6.62
C HIS A 168 -0.52 -13.96 -6.94
N TYR A 169 0.61 -13.30 -6.69
CA TYR A 169 0.84 -11.91 -7.10
C TYR A 169 0.75 -11.71 -8.62
N ALA A 170 1.23 -12.68 -9.41
CA ALA A 170 1.15 -12.65 -10.86
C ALA A 170 -0.30 -12.56 -11.38
N ARG A 171 -1.23 -13.31 -10.78
CA ARG A 171 -2.66 -13.30 -11.15
C ARG A 171 -3.31 -11.92 -11.00
N PHE A 172 -2.75 -11.07 -10.14
CA PHE A 172 -3.23 -9.70 -9.91
C PHE A 172 -2.39 -8.64 -10.63
N GLY A 173 -1.43 -9.05 -11.48
CA GLY A 173 -0.53 -8.14 -12.22
C GLY A 173 0.45 -7.40 -11.33
N MET A 174 0.73 -7.90 -10.13
CA MET A 174 1.56 -7.20 -9.14
C MET A 174 3.07 -7.44 -9.31
N LEU A 175 3.49 -8.46 -10.08
CA LEU A 175 4.92 -8.75 -10.27
C LEU A 175 5.65 -7.67 -11.09
N ASP A 176 4.94 -6.91 -11.91
CA ASP A 176 5.54 -5.82 -12.68
C ASP A 176 6.13 -4.72 -11.77
N TYR A 177 5.60 -4.59 -10.55
CA TYR A 177 6.08 -3.62 -9.55
C TYR A 177 7.41 -4.03 -8.91
N LEU A 178 7.88 -5.29 -9.05
CA LEU A 178 9.20 -5.73 -8.58
C LEU A 178 10.37 -4.95 -9.20
N LYS A 179 10.16 -4.28 -10.33
CA LYS A 179 11.16 -3.42 -10.98
C LYS A 179 11.45 -2.14 -10.19
N GLY A 180 10.63 -1.81 -9.18
CA GLY A 180 10.82 -0.66 -8.30
C GLY A 180 12.02 -0.82 -7.36
N LYS A 181 12.47 0.29 -6.77
CA LYS A 181 13.47 0.28 -5.70
C LYS A 181 12.81 -0.04 -4.36
N ASN A 182 13.42 -0.94 -3.59
CA ASN A 182 13.04 -1.12 -2.17
C ASN A 182 13.56 0.05 -1.31
N ALA A 183 13.08 0.15 -0.08
CA ALA A 183 13.39 1.29 0.80
C ALA A 183 14.90 1.41 1.11
N SER A 184 15.66 0.31 1.15
CA SER A 184 17.10 0.36 1.39
C SER A 184 17.91 0.95 0.23
N GLN A 185 17.31 1.05 -0.95
CA GLN A 185 17.91 1.60 -2.17
C GLN A 185 17.48 3.05 -2.46
N LEU A 186 16.56 3.60 -1.65
CA LEU A 186 16.04 4.95 -1.85
C LEU A 186 17.00 5.98 -1.23
N THR A 187 17.37 6.97 -2.02
CA THR A 187 18.07 8.17 -1.56
C THR A 187 17.05 9.28 -1.20
N GLU A 188 17.48 10.30 -0.47
CA GLU A 188 16.63 11.49 -0.24
C GLU A 188 16.17 12.14 -1.53
N GLN A 189 17.00 12.11 -2.58
CA GLN A 189 16.64 12.60 -3.90
C GLN A 189 15.55 11.76 -4.55
N ASP A 190 15.61 10.43 -4.44
CA ASP A 190 14.55 9.53 -4.94
C ASP A 190 13.20 9.75 -4.25
N MET A 191 13.22 10.20 -2.98
CA MET A 191 12.00 10.45 -2.21
C MET A 191 11.24 11.68 -2.69
N VAL A 192 11.95 12.68 -3.24
CA VAL A 192 11.39 13.97 -3.66
C VAL A 192 11.48 14.22 -5.17
N ALA A 193 12.15 13.36 -5.93
CA ALA A 193 12.47 13.55 -7.35
C ALA A 193 11.23 13.77 -8.24
N ASP A 194 10.10 13.17 -7.87
CA ASP A 194 8.85 13.25 -8.64
C ASP A 194 7.79 14.15 -7.96
N LEU A 195 8.20 14.99 -7.00
CA LEU A 195 7.33 16.00 -6.40
C LEU A 195 7.40 17.28 -7.22
N HIS A 196 6.34 17.56 -7.98
CA HIS A 196 6.21 18.74 -8.86
C HIS A 196 5.35 19.83 -8.27
#